data_890d393bf5d31267f3f5a9ad40f44b11
#
_entry.id   890d393bf5d31267f3f5a9ad40f44b11
#
_cell.length_a   1.000
_cell.length_b   1.000
_cell.length_c   1.000
_cell.angle_alpha   90.00
_cell.angle_beta   90.00
_cell.angle_gamma   90.00
#
_symmetry.space_group_name_H-M   'P 1'
#
loop_
_entity.id
_entity.type
_entity.pdbx_description
1 polymer ?
#
loop_
_entity_poly.entity_id
_entity_poly.type
_entity_poly.pdbx_seq_one_letter_code
_entity_poly.pdbx_strand_id
1 'polypeptide(L)'
;MKPAISFAAIAGRRRATLDLAQEIERRGFAGLYCPSFGDGLGLCEALALVTRTIPFGTSIVNIYTRHAHDYAKTACLVHEISGGRFRFGIGVSHAPVNAHYGVKTGKPTADIRRFVEELRKGAQADGDLPPIVLAALRKPMVRLAGEIASGAVWANAARSHMPASLDLLRPAQRESEEFFVGNMIPTCISDDRAAAAAVMRKTLRGYVALPNYQNYWIEAGYEDEMRGIQRAIAANDRDGVAAAMSDRWLGDVTLFGSASAVREGFEAWLAAGVKTPILVPSSTSGGQFKAIEELIGAFE
;
A
#
# COMPACT_ATOMS: atom_id res chain seq x y z
N MET A 1 14.07 -6.20 -12.44
CA MET A 1 13.80 -5.91 -10.99
C MET A 1 12.66 -6.81 -10.54
N LYS A 2 12.67 -7.32 -9.29
CA LYS A 2 11.51 -8.01 -8.71
C LYS A 2 10.64 -7.00 -7.93
N PRO A 3 9.31 -7.23 -7.81
CA PRO A 3 8.43 -6.34 -7.05
C PRO A 3 8.68 -6.40 -5.55
N ALA A 4 8.12 -5.43 -4.80
CA ALA A 4 7.89 -5.58 -3.38
C ALA A 4 6.56 -6.31 -3.13
N ILE A 5 6.41 -6.88 -1.92
CA ILE A 5 5.22 -7.66 -1.54
C ILE A 5 4.54 -7.00 -0.34
N SER A 6 3.22 -6.84 -0.43
CA SER A 6 2.39 -6.53 0.73
C SER A 6 2.26 -7.77 1.61
N PHE A 7 2.60 -7.64 2.90
CA PHE A 7 2.86 -8.76 3.77
C PHE A 7 2.21 -8.58 5.14
N ALA A 8 1.29 -9.45 5.51
CA ALA A 8 0.54 -9.36 6.75
C ALA A 8 0.77 -10.58 7.66
N ALA A 9 0.82 -10.35 8.97
CA ALA A 9 0.90 -11.40 9.96
C ALA A 9 -0.46 -12.10 10.12
N ILE A 10 -0.56 -13.36 9.69
CA ILE A 10 -1.79 -14.14 9.80
C ILE A 10 -1.90 -14.78 11.19
N ALA A 11 -3.03 -14.56 11.86
CA ALA A 11 -3.31 -15.16 13.16
C ALA A 11 -3.20 -16.70 13.09
N GLY A 12 -2.54 -17.31 14.08
CA GLY A 12 -2.26 -18.74 14.12
C GLY A 12 -1.12 -19.21 13.20
N ARG A 13 -0.62 -18.34 12.27
CA ARG A 13 0.46 -18.69 11.34
C ARG A 13 1.62 -17.67 11.38
N ARG A 14 1.78 -16.91 12.46
CA ARG A 14 2.77 -15.82 12.56
C ARG A 14 4.20 -16.30 12.39
N ARG A 15 4.55 -17.48 12.97
CA ARG A 15 5.90 -18.06 12.77
C ARG A 15 6.14 -18.37 11.29
N ALA A 16 5.23 -19.08 10.64
CA ALA A 16 5.33 -19.39 9.22
C ALA A 16 5.37 -18.11 8.34
N THR A 17 4.75 -17.02 8.80
CA THR A 17 4.88 -15.71 8.13
C THR A 17 6.34 -15.24 8.17
N LEU A 18 7.04 -15.36 9.30
CA LEU A 18 8.46 -14.96 9.40
C LEU A 18 9.37 -15.86 8.55
N ASP A 19 9.12 -17.17 8.54
CA ASP A 19 9.86 -18.09 7.67
C ASP A 19 9.68 -17.74 6.19
N LEU A 20 8.46 -17.38 5.78
CA LEU A 20 8.18 -16.93 4.42
C LEU A 20 8.86 -15.58 4.09
N ALA A 21 9.01 -14.67 5.06
CA ALA A 21 9.73 -13.43 4.86
C ALA A 21 11.21 -13.68 4.53
N GLN A 22 11.85 -14.61 5.19
CA GLN A 22 13.23 -15.03 4.88
C GLN A 22 13.34 -15.68 3.49
N GLU A 23 12.32 -16.43 3.05
CA GLU A 23 12.27 -17.00 1.71
C GLU A 23 12.16 -15.89 0.65
N ILE A 24 11.27 -14.91 0.85
CA ILE A 24 11.10 -13.75 -0.03
C ILE A 24 12.42 -12.97 -0.15
N GLU A 25 13.13 -12.77 0.97
CA GLU A 25 14.44 -12.14 0.99
C GLU A 25 15.46 -12.92 0.15
N ARG A 26 15.59 -14.25 0.37
CA ARG A 26 16.51 -15.12 -0.40
C ARG A 26 16.22 -15.12 -1.89
N ARG A 27 14.96 -14.92 -2.28
CA ARG A 27 14.53 -14.81 -3.67
C ARG A 27 14.79 -13.43 -4.30
N GLY A 28 15.29 -12.46 -3.53
CA GLY A 28 15.68 -11.14 -4.01
C GLY A 28 14.52 -10.23 -4.41
N PHE A 29 13.38 -10.31 -3.71
CA PHE A 29 12.28 -9.36 -3.87
C PHE A 29 12.67 -7.98 -3.33
N ALA A 30 12.07 -6.91 -3.88
CA ALA A 30 12.49 -5.53 -3.61
C ALA A 30 12.11 -5.01 -2.22
N GLY A 31 11.21 -5.67 -1.50
CA GLY A 31 10.83 -5.25 -0.16
C GLY A 31 9.57 -5.94 0.38
N LEU A 32 9.33 -5.75 1.69
CA LEU A 32 8.14 -6.23 2.40
C LEU A 32 7.41 -5.03 3.00
N TYR A 33 6.15 -4.80 2.63
CA TYR A 33 5.39 -3.67 3.16
C TYR A 33 4.15 -4.15 3.91
N CYS A 34 4.10 -3.85 5.21
CA CYS A 34 3.11 -4.36 6.14
C CYS A 34 1.88 -3.43 6.16
N PRO A 35 0.69 -3.89 5.71
CA PRO A 35 -0.54 -3.12 5.77
C PRO A 35 -1.05 -3.01 7.22
N SER A 36 -2.02 -2.13 7.45
CA SER A 36 -2.65 -1.91 8.75
C SER A 36 -3.58 -3.05 9.22
N PHE A 37 -3.60 -4.18 8.51
CA PHE A 37 -4.31 -5.38 8.94
C PHE A 37 -3.51 -6.11 10.03
N GLY A 38 -4.09 -6.28 11.19
CA GLY A 38 -3.37 -6.77 12.35
C GLY A 38 -2.37 -5.72 12.87
N ASP A 39 -1.27 -6.18 13.45
CA ASP A 39 -0.18 -5.32 13.92
C ASP A 39 0.97 -5.27 12.89
N GLY A 40 0.86 -4.35 11.92
CA GLY A 40 1.89 -4.17 10.88
C GLY A 40 3.21 -3.66 11.43
N LEU A 41 3.20 -2.82 12.48
CA LEU A 41 4.41 -2.30 13.10
C LEU A 41 5.11 -3.39 13.94
N GLY A 42 4.36 -4.16 14.74
CA GLY A 42 4.90 -5.33 15.44
C GLY A 42 5.47 -6.40 14.49
N LEU A 43 4.87 -6.56 13.29
CA LEU A 43 5.48 -7.40 12.26
C LEU A 43 6.82 -6.82 11.77
N CYS A 44 6.92 -5.50 11.59
CA CYS A 44 8.18 -4.84 11.22
C CYS A 44 9.28 -5.04 12.28
N GLU A 45 8.95 -5.01 13.58
CA GLU A 45 9.91 -5.35 14.66
C GLU A 45 10.46 -6.77 14.47
N ALA A 46 9.58 -7.75 14.21
CA ALA A 46 10.00 -9.12 13.96
C ALA A 46 10.82 -9.26 12.66
N LEU A 47 10.45 -8.57 11.58
CA LEU A 47 11.20 -8.56 10.31
C LEU A 47 12.61 -7.99 10.49
N ALA A 48 12.77 -6.96 11.31
CA ALA A 48 14.10 -6.39 11.63
C ALA A 48 15.08 -7.44 12.17
N LEU A 49 14.59 -8.40 12.95
CA LEU A 49 15.38 -9.44 13.58
C LEU A 49 15.60 -10.68 12.69
N VAL A 50 14.61 -11.05 11.86
CA VAL A 50 14.68 -12.30 11.10
C VAL A 50 15.20 -12.15 9.69
N THR A 51 15.23 -10.91 9.15
CA THR A 51 15.77 -10.60 7.82
C THR A 51 17.08 -9.81 7.95
N ARG A 52 17.90 -9.76 6.88
CA ARG A 52 19.24 -9.17 6.91
C ARG A 52 19.45 -8.04 5.92
N THR A 53 18.86 -8.11 4.75
CA THR A 53 19.15 -7.20 3.61
C THR A 53 17.91 -6.58 3.01
N ILE A 54 16.76 -7.28 3.02
CA ILE A 54 15.54 -6.81 2.38
C ILE A 54 15.00 -5.54 3.05
N PRO A 55 14.72 -4.46 2.29
CA PRO A 55 14.00 -3.31 2.80
C PRO A 55 12.58 -3.69 3.22
N PHE A 56 12.09 -3.07 4.28
CA PHE A 56 10.72 -3.29 4.71
C PHE A 56 10.12 -2.03 5.33
N GLY A 57 8.81 -2.02 5.53
CA GLY A 57 8.14 -0.89 6.14
C GLY A 57 6.68 -1.13 6.42
N THR A 58 6.04 -0.16 7.04
CA THR A 58 4.58 -0.13 7.14
C THR A 58 3.97 0.53 5.90
N SER A 59 2.83 0.03 5.42
CA SER A 59 2.06 0.62 4.32
C SER A 59 0.55 0.45 4.56
N ILE A 60 0.06 1.13 5.55
CA ILE A 60 0.62 2.15 6.45
C ILE A 60 0.20 1.86 7.90
N VAL A 61 0.72 2.56 8.89
CA VAL A 61 0.06 2.64 10.20
C VAL A 61 -0.90 3.82 10.25
N ASN A 62 -1.98 3.65 11.00
CA ASN A 62 -2.95 4.70 11.26
C ASN A 62 -2.41 5.63 12.36
N ILE A 63 -2.25 6.94 12.04
CA ILE A 63 -1.71 7.94 12.98
C ILE A 63 -2.55 8.14 14.23
N TYR A 64 -3.80 7.70 14.24
CA TYR A 64 -4.72 7.94 15.35
C TYR A 64 -4.74 6.82 16.38
N THR A 65 -4.08 5.69 16.15
CA THR A 65 -4.18 4.51 17.04
C THR A 65 -3.18 4.50 18.18
N ARG A 66 -2.11 5.30 18.10
CA ARG A 66 -1.11 5.49 19.17
C ARG A 66 -0.67 6.95 19.23
N HIS A 67 -0.13 7.37 20.36
CA HIS A 67 0.49 8.70 20.49
C HIS A 67 1.75 8.81 19.61
N ALA A 68 2.01 10.00 19.02
CA ALA A 68 3.13 10.19 18.11
C ALA A 68 4.50 9.88 18.77
N HIS A 69 4.69 10.26 20.03
CA HIS A 69 5.92 9.95 20.78
C HIS A 69 6.10 8.46 21.04
N ASP A 70 5.01 7.68 21.21
CA ASP A 70 5.08 6.23 21.35
C ASP A 70 5.45 5.57 20.02
N TYR A 71 4.90 6.06 18.90
CA TYR A 71 5.34 5.65 17.58
C TYR A 71 6.82 5.98 17.31
N ALA A 72 7.32 7.14 17.78
CA ALA A 72 8.70 7.53 17.60
C ALA A 72 9.66 6.52 18.23
N LYS A 73 9.41 6.12 19.49
CA LYS A 73 10.22 5.12 20.21
C LYS A 73 10.34 3.81 19.42
N THR A 74 9.19 3.26 19.01
CA THR A 74 9.18 2.02 18.22
C THR A 74 9.86 2.21 16.87
N ALA A 75 9.62 3.33 16.17
CA ALA A 75 10.18 3.57 14.86
C ALA A 75 11.72 3.72 14.89
N CYS A 76 12.27 4.44 15.87
CA CYS A 76 13.70 4.56 16.08
C CYS A 76 14.33 3.20 16.42
N LEU A 77 13.73 2.44 17.34
CA LEU A 77 14.19 1.09 17.68
C LEU A 77 14.27 0.19 16.44
N VAL A 78 13.17 0.10 15.66
CA VAL A 78 13.15 -0.75 14.46
C VAL A 78 14.15 -0.28 13.40
N HIS A 79 14.34 1.03 13.27
CA HIS A 79 15.32 1.61 12.35
C HIS A 79 16.74 1.19 12.72
N GLU A 80 17.11 1.35 13.99
CA GLU A 80 18.42 0.99 14.51
C GLU A 80 18.69 -0.51 14.38
N ILE A 81 17.83 -1.38 14.93
CA ILE A 81 18.08 -2.82 14.91
C ILE A 81 18.02 -3.43 13.51
N SER A 82 17.35 -2.79 12.56
CA SER A 82 17.34 -3.21 11.17
C SER A 82 18.55 -2.72 10.36
N GLY A 83 19.42 -1.87 10.93
CA GLY A 83 20.52 -1.25 10.20
C GLY A 83 20.03 -0.31 9.08
N GLY A 84 18.96 0.46 9.33
CA GLY A 84 18.45 1.47 8.39
C GLY A 84 17.52 0.93 7.29
N ARG A 85 17.13 -0.34 7.30
CA ARG A 85 16.28 -0.95 6.27
C ARG A 85 14.79 -0.59 6.38
N PHE A 86 14.36 -0.08 7.52
CA PHE A 86 12.97 0.22 7.83
C PHE A 86 12.52 1.55 7.23
N ARG A 87 11.32 1.58 6.62
CA ARG A 87 10.58 2.78 6.20
C ARG A 87 9.28 2.89 6.99
N PHE A 88 9.05 4.04 7.60
CA PHE A 88 7.87 4.26 8.41
C PHE A 88 6.75 4.89 7.59
N GLY A 89 5.88 4.05 7.04
CA GLY A 89 4.70 4.46 6.29
C GLY A 89 3.54 4.81 7.22
N ILE A 90 3.01 6.03 7.12
CA ILE A 90 1.93 6.58 7.95
C ILE A 90 0.78 7.12 7.12
N GLY A 91 -0.43 7.13 7.69
CA GLY A 91 -1.61 7.67 7.02
C GLY A 91 -2.79 7.86 7.96
N VAL A 92 -3.84 8.52 7.47
CA VAL A 92 -5.05 8.85 8.23
C VAL A 92 -6.10 7.73 8.25
N SER A 93 -5.82 6.61 7.60
CA SER A 93 -6.77 5.50 7.44
C SER A 93 -8.08 5.94 6.76
N HIS A 94 -9.18 5.23 7.02
CA HIS A 94 -10.49 5.48 6.41
C HIS A 94 -11.54 5.77 7.48
N ALA A 95 -12.53 6.59 7.15
CA ALA A 95 -13.56 7.01 8.08
C ALA A 95 -14.27 5.84 8.81
N PRO A 96 -14.65 4.73 8.17
CA PRO A 96 -15.25 3.59 8.87
C PRO A 96 -14.30 2.93 9.88
N VAL A 97 -13.01 2.85 9.57
CA VAL A 97 -11.98 2.29 10.49
C VAL A 97 -11.81 3.20 11.70
N ASN A 98 -11.68 4.50 11.47
CA ASN A 98 -11.53 5.48 12.55
C ASN A 98 -12.77 5.53 13.45
N ALA A 99 -13.97 5.43 12.88
CA ALA A 99 -15.22 5.33 13.62
C ALA A 99 -15.27 4.06 14.49
N HIS A 100 -14.82 2.92 13.96
CA HIS A 100 -14.73 1.67 14.72
C HIS A 100 -13.83 1.79 15.97
N TYR A 101 -12.73 2.52 15.85
CA TYR A 101 -11.84 2.82 16.98
C TYR A 101 -12.30 3.97 17.86
N GLY A 102 -13.44 4.60 17.58
CA GLY A 102 -13.95 5.76 18.33
C GLY A 102 -13.08 7.01 18.21
N VAL A 103 -12.30 7.10 17.14
CA VAL A 103 -11.33 8.19 16.92
C VAL A 103 -12.01 9.41 16.33
N LYS A 104 -11.74 10.60 16.90
CA LYS A 104 -12.10 11.88 16.30
C LYS A 104 -11.00 12.33 15.35
N THR A 105 -11.34 12.50 14.07
CA THR A 105 -10.41 12.95 13.04
C THR A 105 -10.61 14.42 12.71
N GLY A 106 -9.53 15.13 12.40
CA GLY A 106 -9.56 16.49 11.88
C GLY A 106 -9.43 16.54 10.35
N LYS A 107 -8.81 17.60 9.84
CA LYS A 107 -8.45 17.70 8.42
C LYS A 107 -7.22 16.82 8.13
N PRO A 108 -7.28 15.85 7.19
CA PRO A 108 -6.23 14.86 6.96
C PRO A 108 -4.82 15.44 6.84
N THR A 109 -4.62 16.48 6.03
CA THR A 109 -3.30 17.11 5.83
C THR A 109 -2.79 17.83 7.06
N ALA A 110 -3.66 18.47 7.83
CA ALA A 110 -3.30 19.15 9.09
C ALA A 110 -2.93 18.12 10.18
N ASP A 111 -3.69 17.02 10.26
CA ASP A 111 -3.44 15.96 11.22
C ASP A 111 -2.11 15.25 10.94
N ILE A 112 -1.82 14.94 9.68
CA ILE A 112 -0.52 14.37 9.28
C ILE A 112 0.63 15.33 9.60
N ARG A 113 0.51 16.62 9.27
CA ARG A 113 1.57 17.60 9.55
C ARG A 113 1.87 17.66 11.04
N ARG A 114 0.84 17.84 11.87
CA ARG A 114 0.98 17.83 13.33
C ARG A 114 1.59 16.53 13.84
N PHE A 115 1.12 15.39 13.35
CA PHE A 115 1.65 14.09 13.75
C PHE A 115 3.15 13.95 13.42
N VAL A 116 3.59 14.35 12.24
CA VAL A 116 5.01 14.30 11.85
C VAL A 116 5.86 15.24 12.70
N GLU A 117 5.35 16.43 13.04
CA GLU A 117 6.03 17.37 13.95
C GLU A 117 6.21 16.76 15.33
N GLU A 118 5.16 16.18 15.92
CA GLU A 118 5.22 15.53 17.23
C GLU A 118 6.09 14.24 17.21
N LEU A 119 6.04 13.48 16.11
CA LEU A 119 6.90 12.32 15.91
C LEU A 119 8.39 12.72 15.95
N ARG A 120 8.76 13.79 15.24
CA ARG A 120 10.14 14.33 15.25
C ARG A 120 10.58 14.82 16.61
N LYS A 121 9.69 15.46 17.37
CA LYS A 121 9.99 15.86 18.75
C LYS A 121 10.19 14.64 19.64
N GLY A 122 9.33 13.63 19.52
CA GLY A 122 9.42 12.39 20.28
C GLY A 122 10.71 11.61 20.04
N ALA A 123 11.25 11.67 18.83
CA ALA A 123 12.46 10.96 18.46
C ALA A 123 13.76 11.58 19.03
N GLN A 124 13.74 12.83 19.46
CA GLN A 124 14.97 13.54 19.91
C GLN A 124 15.72 12.83 21.05
N ALA A 125 15.01 12.05 21.87
CA ALA A 125 15.59 11.29 22.96
C ALA A 125 15.81 9.79 22.64
N ASP A 126 15.23 9.31 21.53
CA ASP A 126 15.16 7.88 21.22
C ASP A 126 16.01 7.46 19.99
N GLY A 127 16.64 8.42 19.28
CA GLY A 127 17.54 8.16 18.17
C GLY A 127 17.04 8.63 16.81
N ASP A 128 17.60 8.09 15.73
CA ASP A 128 17.29 8.51 14.38
C ASP A 128 15.94 7.93 13.90
N LEU A 129 15.08 8.81 13.38
CA LEU A 129 13.84 8.38 12.74
C LEU A 129 14.13 7.71 11.38
N PRO A 130 13.42 6.62 11.05
CA PRO A 130 13.45 6.09 9.71
C PRO A 130 12.88 7.09 8.69
N PRO A 131 13.17 6.90 7.39
CA PRO A 131 12.49 7.64 6.33
C PRO A 131 10.97 7.53 6.48
N ILE A 132 10.28 8.67 6.59
CA ILE A 132 8.82 8.75 6.73
C ILE A 132 8.21 8.71 5.33
N VAL A 133 7.24 7.81 5.10
CA VAL A 133 6.49 7.69 3.85
C VAL A 133 5.02 8.00 4.12
N LEU A 134 4.44 8.95 3.38
CA LEU A 134 3.02 9.28 3.55
C LEU A 134 2.12 8.46 2.61
N ALA A 135 1.03 7.92 3.15
CA ALA A 135 -0.07 7.46 2.32
C ALA A 135 -0.66 8.64 1.55
N ALA A 136 -0.55 8.64 0.24
CA ALA A 136 -0.96 9.72 -0.63
C ALA A 136 -1.80 9.18 -1.78
N LEU A 137 -2.97 9.75 -2.02
CA LEU A 137 -3.83 9.36 -3.13
C LEU A 137 -4.18 10.58 -3.99
N ARG A 138 -4.68 11.64 -3.37
CA ARG A 138 -5.14 12.85 -4.05
C ARG A 138 -4.17 14.02 -3.85
N LYS A 139 -4.26 15.01 -4.74
CA LYS A 139 -3.35 16.16 -4.86
C LYS A 139 -2.88 16.80 -3.54
N PRO A 140 -3.76 17.11 -2.55
CA PRO A 140 -3.28 17.76 -1.32
C PRO A 140 -2.30 16.90 -0.51
N MET A 141 -2.53 15.59 -0.45
CA MET A 141 -1.67 14.68 0.31
C MET A 141 -0.36 14.37 -0.43
N VAL A 142 -0.40 14.29 -1.76
CA VAL A 142 0.82 14.11 -2.59
C VAL A 142 1.74 15.31 -2.43
N ARG A 143 1.21 16.54 -2.49
CA ARG A 143 2.00 17.76 -2.23
C ARG A 143 2.59 17.77 -0.84
N LEU A 144 1.78 17.42 0.16
CA LEU A 144 2.26 17.34 1.54
C LEU A 144 3.39 16.31 1.70
N ALA A 145 3.30 15.15 1.04
CA ALA A 145 4.38 14.16 1.05
C ALA A 145 5.69 14.76 0.51
N GLY A 146 5.63 15.53 -0.59
CA GLY A 146 6.77 16.25 -1.13
C GLY A 146 7.32 17.36 -0.23
N GLU A 147 6.52 17.89 0.70
CA GLU A 147 6.94 18.95 1.62
C GLU A 147 7.65 18.41 2.88
N ILE A 148 7.12 17.35 3.48
CA ILE A 148 7.48 16.95 4.84
C ILE A 148 7.99 15.52 4.99
N ALA A 149 7.97 14.70 3.93
CA ALA A 149 8.31 13.28 4.00
C ALA A 149 9.44 12.89 3.04
N SER A 150 9.94 11.68 3.21
CA SER A 150 10.96 11.04 2.37
C SER A 150 10.34 10.17 1.28
N GLY A 151 9.01 10.19 1.13
CA GLY A 151 8.32 9.43 0.11
C GLY A 151 6.81 9.48 0.21
N ALA A 152 6.19 8.93 -0.84
CA ALA A 152 4.74 8.78 -0.95
C ALA A 152 4.40 7.34 -1.36
N VAL A 153 3.34 6.79 -0.78
CA VAL A 153 2.79 5.49 -1.16
C VAL A 153 1.32 5.64 -1.48
N TRP A 154 0.95 5.19 -2.67
CA TRP A 154 -0.44 5.06 -3.10
C TRP A 154 -0.96 3.66 -2.76
N ALA A 155 -2.26 3.51 -2.74
CA ALA A 155 -2.94 2.22 -2.73
C ALA A 155 -4.09 2.26 -3.73
N ASN A 156 -4.19 1.23 -4.57
CA ASN A 156 -5.21 1.12 -5.61
C ASN A 156 -5.23 2.34 -6.56
N ALA A 157 -4.07 2.89 -6.86
CA ALA A 157 -3.97 3.97 -7.84
C ALA A 157 -4.35 3.49 -9.25
N ALA A 158 -4.76 4.41 -10.11
CA ALA A 158 -4.91 4.17 -11.54
C ALA A 158 -3.55 4.42 -12.22
N ARG A 159 -3.03 3.44 -12.92
CA ARG A 159 -1.71 3.51 -13.59
C ARG A 159 -1.68 4.65 -14.59
N SER A 160 -2.73 4.82 -15.37
CA SER A 160 -2.86 5.91 -16.35
C SER A 160 -2.80 7.31 -15.72
N HIS A 161 -3.15 7.45 -14.43
CA HIS A 161 -3.13 8.72 -13.71
C HIS A 161 -1.83 8.97 -12.92
N MET A 162 -0.94 7.98 -12.83
CA MET A 162 0.32 8.12 -12.06
C MET A 162 1.21 9.26 -12.54
N PRO A 163 1.44 9.47 -13.85
CA PRO A 163 2.25 10.60 -14.31
C PRO A 163 1.71 11.94 -13.77
N ALA A 164 0.41 12.19 -13.88
CA ALA A 164 -0.22 13.41 -13.36
C ALA A 164 -0.15 13.54 -11.83
N SER A 165 -0.17 12.42 -11.10
CA SER A 165 0.04 12.41 -9.65
C SER A 165 1.49 12.74 -9.30
N LEU A 166 2.45 12.20 -10.03
CA LEU A 166 3.88 12.43 -9.81
C LEU A 166 4.32 13.85 -10.19
N ASP A 167 3.65 14.50 -11.13
CA ASP A 167 3.90 15.91 -11.48
C ASP A 167 3.61 16.89 -10.34
N LEU A 168 2.93 16.45 -9.29
CA LEU A 168 2.72 17.24 -8.06
C LEU A 168 3.96 17.26 -7.14
N LEU A 169 4.92 16.38 -7.36
CA LEU A 169 6.22 16.32 -6.68
C LEU A 169 7.23 17.18 -7.44
N ARG A 170 8.24 17.69 -6.72
CA ARG A 170 9.35 18.43 -7.36
C ARG A 170 10.16 17.50 -8.28
N PRO A 171 10.71 17.99 -9.40
CA PRO A 171 11.54 17.18 -10.29
C PRO A 171 12.64 16.41 -9.55
N ALA A 172 13.39 17.07 -8.67
CA ALA A 172 14.44 16.45 -7.86
C ALA A 172 13.95 15.27 -7.00
N GLN A 173 12.68 15.25 -6.57
CA GLN A 173 12.11 14.13 -5.83
C GLN A 173 11.68 12.98 -6.74
N ARG A 174 11.20 13.30 -7.93
CA ARG A 174 10.85 12.27 -8.92
C ARG A 174 12.08 11.52 -9.42
N GLU A 175 13.19 12.23 -9.58
CA GLU A 175 14.46 11.70 -10.10
C GLU A 175 15.32 11.03 -9.02
N SER A 176 15.22 11.47 -7.76
CA SER A 176 16.02 10.95 -6.65
C SER A 176 15.64 9.51 -6.28
N GLU A 177 16.61 8.62 -6.28
CA GLU A 177 16.45 7.25 -5.77
C GLU A 177 16.08 7.20 -4.28
N GLU A 178 16.37 8.25 -3.52
CA GLU A 178 16.10 8.32 -2.09
C GLU A 178 14.62 8.62 -1.79
N PHE A 179 13.92 9.34 -2.69
CA PHE A 179 12.50 9.63 -2.50
C PHE A 179 11.65 8.44 -2.90
N PHE A 180 11.05 7.80 -1.90
CA PHE A 180 10.23 6.61 -2.12
C PHE A 180 8.94 6.94 -2.89
N VAL A 181 8.68 6.20 -3.97
CA VAL A 181 7.45 6.24 -4.76
C VAL A 181 6.91 4.82 -4.88
N GLY A 182 5.95 4.48 -4.04
CA GLY A 182 5.34 3.15 -4.02
C GLY A 182 3.84 3.17 -4.37
N ASN A 183 3.33 2.07 -4.89
CA ASN A 183 1.89 1.83 -5.00
C ASN A 183 1.56 0.41 -4.59
N MET A 184 0.57 0.24 -3.71
CA MET A 184 0.01 -1.06 -3.35
C MET A 184 -1.01 -1.48 -4.42
N ILE A 185 -0.66 -2.52 -5.17
CA ILE A 185 -1.40 -2.97 -6.35
C ILE A 185 -2.03 -4.33 -6.07
N PRO A 186 -3.35 -4.46 -5.97
CA PRO A 186 -4.00 -5.75 -5.84
C PRO A 186 -3.62 -6.66 -7.00
N THR A 187 -3.19 -7.88 -6.68
CA THR A 187 -2.61 -8.79 -7.67
C THR A 187 -3.16 -10.20 -7.49
N CYS A 188 -3.59 -10.83 -8.59
CA CYS A 188 -4.04 -12.22 -8.60
C CYS A 188 -3.52 -12.95 -9.84
N ILE A 189 -2.73 -13.99 -9.64
CA ILE A 189 -2.17 -14.82 -10.72
C ILE A 189 -3.08 -16.03 -10.94
N SER A 190 -3.57 -16.19 -12.15
CA SER A 190 -4.31 -17.37 -12.60
C SER A 190 -4.42 -17.37 -14.13
N ASP A 191 -4.28 -18.53 -14.77
CA ASP A 191 -4.55 -18.68 -16.20
C ASP A 191 -6.05 -18.51 -16.52
N ASP A 192 -6.94 -18.75 -15.55
CA ASP A 192 -8.33 -18.33 -15.63
C ASP A 192 -8.43 -16.83 -15.30
N ARG A 193 -8.35 -16.01 -16.36
CA ARG A 193 -8.45 -14.55 -16.25
C ARG A 193 -9.76 -14.09 -15.66
N ALA A 194 -10.86 -14.77 -15.91
CA ALA A 194 -12.19 -14.40 -15.40
C ALA A 194 -12.27 -14.62 -13.88
N ALA A 195 -11.74 -15.76 -13.39
CA ALA A 195 -11.63 -16.03 -11.96
C ALA A 195 -10.72 -15.02 -11.27
N ALA A 196 -9.57 -14.69 -11.84
CA ALA A 196 -8.67 -13.67 -11.31
C ALA A 196 -9.33 -12.28 -11.24
N ALA A 197 -10.06 -11.88 -12.29
CA ALA A 197 -10.81 -10.62 -12.30
C ALA A 197 -11.92 -10.58 -11.22
N ALA A 198 -12.60 -11.69 -10.98
CA ALA A 198 -13.60 -11.80 -9.91
C ALA A 198 -12.98 -11.61 -8.53
N VAL A 199 -11.78 -12.18 -8.30
CA VAL A 199 -11.00 -11.97 -7.06
C VAL A 199 -10.64 -10.49 -6.89
N MET A 200 -10.20 -9.81 -7.95
CA MET A 200 -9.86 -8.38 -7.90
C MET A 200 -11.09 -7.51 -7.60
N ARG A 201 -12.24 -7.78 -8.22
CA ARG A 201 -13.50 -7.08 -7.91
C ARG A 201 -13.92 -7.27 -6.45
N LYS A 202 -13.75 -8.49 -5.91
CA LYS A 202 -14.02 -8.78 -4.50
C LYS A 202 -13.07 -8.01 -3.58
N THR A 203 -11.78 -7.96 -3.90
CA THR A 203 -10.74 -7.24 -3.15
C THR A 203 -11.03 -5.74 -3.09
N LEU A 204 -11.45 -5.14 -4.20
CA LEU A 204 -11.72 -3.70 -4.29
C LEU A 204 -13.10 -3.28 -3.76
N ARG A 205 -14.01 -4.21 -3.44
CA ARG A 205 -15.37 -3.91 -3.01
C ARG A 205 -15.44 -2.91 -1.85
N GLY A 206 -14.56 -3.05 -0.85
CA GLY A 206 -14.51 -2.12 0.28
C GLY A 206 -14.02 -0.72 -0.11
N TYR A 207 -13.11 -0.63 -1.05
CA TYR A 207 -12.52 0.63 -1.50
C TYR A 207 -13.45 1.44 -2.38
N VAL A 208 -14.20 0.80 -3.28
CA VAL A 208 -15.15 1.51 -4.16
C VAL A 208 -16.34 2.13 -3.39
N ALA A 209 -16.56 1.74 -2.14
CA ALA A 209 -17.54 2.36 -1.27
C ALA A 209 -17.01 3.63 -0.57
N LEU A 210 -15.71 3.93 -0.67
CA LEU A 210 -15.08 5.05 0.03
C LEU A 210 -15.06 6.31 -0.85
N PRO A 211 -15.67 7.43 -0.42
CA PRO A 211 -15.75 8.66 -1.24
C PRO A 211 -14.38 9.18 -1.70
N ASN A 212 -13.34 9.03 -0.88
CA ASN A 212 -11.99 9.46 -1.23
C ASN A 212 -11.44 8.73 -2.46
N TYR A 213 -11.68 7.41 -2.54
CA TYR A 213 -11.29 6.59 -3.69
C TYR A 213 -12.16 6.86 -4.91
N GLN A 214 -13.48 6.97 -4.74
CA GLN A 214 -14.37 7.33 -5.84
C GLN A 214 -13.96 8.64 -6.49
N ASN A 215 -13.72 9.69 -5.68
CA ASN A 215 -13.27 10.99 -6.17
C ASN A 215 -11.92 10.91 -6.89
N TYR A 216 -10.99 10.07 -6.40
CA TYR A 216 -9.70 9.85 -7.06
C TYR A 216 -9.89 9.18 -8.43
N TRP A 217 -10.70 8.13 -8.52
CA TRP A 217 -10.92 7.44 -9.79
C TRP A 217 -11.74 8.29 -10.79
N ILE A 218 -12.64 9.17 -10.32
CA ILE A 218 -13.28 10.18 -11.15
C ILE A 218 -12.22 11.13 -11.73
N GLU A 219 -11.31 11.64 -10.90
CA GLU A 219 -10.18 12.48 -11.35
C GLU A 219 -9.27 11.75 -12.35
N ALA A 220 -9.18 10.43 -12.25
CA ALA A 220 -8.42 9.56 -13.16
C ALA A 220 -9.18 9.19 -14.46
N GLY A 221 -10.39 9.68 -14.66
CA GLY A 221 -11.17 9.47 -15.90
C GLY A 221 -12.11 8.26 -15.87
N TYR A 222 -12.49 7.78 -14.68
CA TYR A 222 -13.42 6.67 -14.46
C TYR A 222 -14.75 7.12 -13.86
N GLU A 223 -15.28 8.25 -14.34
CA GLU A 223 -16.51 8.85 -13.81
C GLU A 223 -17.72 7.94 -14.02
N ASP A 224 -17.85 7.31 -15.19
CA ASP A 224 -19.00 6.46 -15.52
C ASP A 224 -19.04 5.20 -14.63
N GLU A 225 -17.88 4.56 -14.42
CA GLU A 225 -17.73 3.43 -13.51
C GLU A 225 -18.12 3.83 -12.08
N MET A 226 -17.61 4.96 -11.59
CA MET A 226 -17.89 5.42 -10.23
C MET A 226 -19.35 5.82 -10.03
N ARG A 227 -19.98 6.44 -11.02
CA ARG A 227 -21.43 6.73 -11.01
C ARG A 227 -22.27 5.45 -11.03
N GLY A 228 -21.87 4.44 -11.83
CA GLY A 228 -22.49 3.12 -11.83
C GLY A 228 -22.42 2.45 -10.46
N ILE A 229 -21.24 2.45 -9.85
CA ILE A 229 -21.01 1.91 -8.51
C ILE A 229 -21.86 2.64 -7.45
N GLN A 230 -21.91 3.97 -7.49
CA GLN A 230 -22.71 4.77 -6.56
C GLN A 230 -24.19 4.43 -6.64
N ARG A 231 -24.76 4.30 -7.87
CA ARG A 231 -26.15 3.88 -8.07
C ARG A 231 -26.41 2.48 -7.51
N ALA A 232 -25.52 1.52 -7.78
CA ALA A 232 -25.64 0.16 -7.29
C ALA A 232 -25.56 0.09 -5.75
N ILE A 233 -24.65 0.85 -5.13
CA ILE A 233 -24.56 0.97 -3.66
C ILE A 233 -25.87 1.54 -3.08
N ALA A 234 -26.39 2.62 -3.65
CA ALA A 234 -27.65 3.23 -3.20
C ALA A 234 -28.86 2.28 -3.32
N ALA A 235 -28.85 1.38 -4.31
CA ALA A 235 -29.84 0.35 -4.52
C ALA A 235 -29.61 -0.92 -3.68
N ASN A 236 -28.54 -1.01 -2.87
CA ASN A 236 -28.07 -2.23 -2.21
C ASN A 236 -27.84 -3.41 -3.18
N ASP A 237 -27.54 -3.13 -4.44
CA ASP A 237 -27.27 -4.11 -5.50
C ASP A 237 -25.77 -4.47 -5.51
N ARG A 238 -25.44 -5.59 -4.86
CA ARG A 238 -24.04 -6.07 -4.77
C ARG A 238 -23.48 -6.55 -6.11
N ASP A 239 -24.31 -7.12 -6.95
CA ASP A 239 -23.92 -7.63 -8.26
C ASP A 239 -23.74 -6.46 -9.23
N GLY A 240 -24.62 -5.46 -9.16
CA GLY A 240 -24.48 -4.20 -9.88
C GLY A 240 -23.19 -3.45 -9.52
N VAL A 241 -22.76 -3.46 -8.25
CA VAL A 241 -21.44 -2.91 -7.87
C VAL A 241 -20.30 -3.63 -8.59
N ALA A 242 -20.34 -4.97 -8.64
CA ALA A 242 -19.30 -5.75 -9.33
C ALA A 242 -19.34 -5.54 -10.84
N ALA A 243 -20.54 -5.47 -11.44
CA ALA A 243 -20.73 -5.23 -12.87
C ALA A 243 -20.25 -3.84 -13.31
N ALA A 244 -20.41 -2.81 -12.46
CA ALA A 244 -19.94 -1.46 -12.74
C ALA A 244 -18.40 -1.31 -12.66
N MET A 245 -17.69 -2.28 -12.06
CA MET A 245 -16.22 -2.37 -12.10
C MET A 245 -15.78 -2.89 -13.48
N SER A 246 -15.69 -2.00 -14.49
CA SER A 246 -15.33 -2.39 -15.87
C SER A 246 -13.94 -3.04 -15.94
N ASP A 247 -13.72 -3.86 -16.97
CA ASP A 247 -12.40 -4.48 -17.21
C ASP A 247 -11.33 -3.43 -17.53
N ARG A 248 -11.71 -2.31 -18.13
CA ARG A 248 -10.84 -1.16 -18.37
C ARG A 248 -10.30 -0.58 -17.05
N TRP A 249 -11.20 -0.24 -16.13
CA TRP A 249 -10.83 0.28 -14.82
C TRP A 249 -10.05 -0.74 -14.00
N LEU A 250 -10.52 -1.99 -13.97
CA LEU A 250 -9.90 -3.06 -13.22
C LEU A 250 -8.45 -3.31 -13.67
N GLY A 251 -8.20 -3.34 -14.99
CA GLY A 251 -6.87 -3.54 -15.57
C GLY A 251 -5.92 -2.37 -15.40
N ASP A 252 -6.44 -1.17 -15.09
CA ASP A 252 -5.62 0.01 -14.79
C ASP A 252 -5.26 0.13 -13.29
N VAL A 253 -6.07 -0.48 -12.42
CA VAL A 253 -5.94 -0.37 -10.96
C VAL A 253 -5.29 -1.60 -10.32
N THR A 254 -5.33 -2.76 -11.02
CA THR A 254 -4.88 -4.05 -10.49
C THR A 254 -4.00 -4.80 -11.48
N LEU A 255 -3.40 -5.90 -11.02
CA LEU A 255 -2.70 -6.87 -11.86
C LEU A 255 -3.39 -8.23 -11.75
N PHE A 256 -3.88 -8.78 -12.86
CA PHE A 256 -4.54 -10.08 -12.84
C PHE A 256 -4.44 -10.84 -14.18
N GLY A 257 -4.44 -12.16 -14.08
CA GLY A 257 -4.31 -13.07 -15.20
C GLY A 257 -3.09 -13.97 -15.08
N SER A 258 -2.56 -14.45 -16.20
CA SER A 258 -1.39 -15.33 -16.23
C SER A 258 -0.14 -14.65 -15.63
N ALA A 259 0.85 -15.44 -15.26
CA ALA A 259 2.14 -14.94 -14.78
C ALA A 259 2.78 -13.95 -15.75
N SER A 260 2.68 -14.20 -17.07
CA SER A 260 3.16 -13.27 -18.12
C SER A 260 2.43 -11.94 -18.08
N ALA A 261 1.09 -11.96 -18.04
CA ALA A 261 0.28 -10.73 -17.99
C ALA A 261 0.56 -9.89 -16.73
N VAL A 262 0.81 -10.55 -15.59
CA VAL A 262 1.16 -9.86 -14.34
C VAL A 262 2.56 -9.23 -14.43
N ARG A 263 3.55 -9.91 -15.03
CA ARG A 263 4.89 -9.34 -15.28
C ARG A 263 4.83 -8.13 -16.22
N GLU A 264 4.12 -8.25 -17.35
CA GLU A 264 3.93 -7.15 -18.29
C GLU A 264 3.27 -5.94 -17.63
N GLY A 265 2.25 -6.18 -16.81
CA GLY A 265 1.59 -5.14 -16.03
C GLY A 265 2.53 -4.51 -14.98
N PHE A 266 3.38 -5.29 -14.33
CA PHE A 266 4.40 -4.79 -13.41
C PHE A 266 5.38 -3.84 -14.11
N GLU A 267 5.90 -4.21 -15.28
CA GLU A 267 6.76 -3.33 -16.08
C GLU A 267 6.04 -2.04 -16.51
N ALA A 268 4.75 -2.13 -16.83
CA ALA A 268 3.95 -0.95 -17.16
C ALA A 268 3.77 0.00 -15.95
N TRP A 269 3.74 -0.51 -14.70
CA TRP A 269 3.75 0.32 -13.51
C TRP A 269 5.09 1.03 -13.29
N LEU A 270 6.21 0.35 -13.55
CA LEU A 270 7.53 0.98 -13.54
C LEU A 270 7.61 2.10 -14.59
N ALA A 271 7.15 1.83 -15.81
CA ALA A 271 7.09 2.82 -16.89
C ALA A 271 6.19 4.02 -16.57
N ALA A 272 5.17 3.85 -15.74
CA ALA A 272 4.32 4.94 -15.23
C ALA A 272 4.98 5.75 -14.10
N GLY A 273 6.23 5.43 -13.70
CA GLY A 273 7.03 6.17 -12.72
C GLY A 273 6.91 5.67 -11.28
N VAL A 274 6.26 4.54 -11.03
CA VAL A 274 6.26 3.90 -9.71
C VAL A 274 7.59 3.18 -9.50
N LYS A 275 8.42 3.65 -8.57
CA LYS A 275 9.75 3.07 -8.31
C LYS A 275 9.68 1.74 -7.56
N THR A 276 8.67 1.60 -6.71
CA THR A 276 8.46 0.38 -5.91
C THR A 276 6.99 -0.08 -6.05
N PRO A 277 6.64 -0.83 -7.12
CA PRO A 277 5.35 -1.50 -7.16
C PRO A 277 5.27 -2.55 -6.04
N ILE A 278 4.27 -2.42 -5.16
CA ILE A 278 4.04 -3.31 -4.01
C ILE A 278 2.85 -4.19 -4.36
N LEU A 279 3.09 -5.45 -4.69
CA LEU A 279 2.02 -6.36 -5.05
C LEU A 279 1.27 -6.82 -3.81
N VAL A 280 -0.05 -6.65 -3.81
CA VAL A 280 -0.95 -7.09 -2.74
C VAL A 280 -1.55 -8.44 -3.14
N PRO A 281 -1.01 -9.55 -2.64
CA PRO A 281 -1.29 -10.87 -3.17
C PRO A 281 -2.69 -11.38 -2.81
N SER A 282 -3.40 -11.88 -3.80
CA SER A 282 -4.64 -12.64 -3.69
C SER A 282 -4.56 -13.86 -4.61
N SER A 283 -5.24 -14.95 -4.26
CA SER A 283 -5.28 -16.18 -5.05
C SER A 283 -6.71 -16.61 -5.32
N THR A 284 -6.95 -17.28 -6.44
CA THR A 284 -8.23 -17.92 -6.77
C THR A 284 -8.46 -19.21 -5.96
N SER A 285 -7.40 -19.79 -5.39
CA SER A 285 -7.44 -21.11 -4.75
C SER A 285 -6.95 -21.14 -3.29
N GLY A 286 -6.57 -19.97 -2.72
CA GLY A 286 -6.03 -19.96 -1.36
C GLY A 286 -5.92 -18.57 -0.74
N GLY A 287 -5.30 -18.52 0.45
CA GLY A 287 -5.01 -17.27 1.15
C GLY A 287 -3.63 -16.70 0.79
N GLN A 288 -3.14 -15.75 1.63
CA GLN A 288 -1.89 -15.01 1.41
C GLN A 288 -0.68 -15.92 1.10
N PHE A 289 -0.52 -17.05 1.79
CA PHE A 289 0.61 -17.95 1.56
C PHE A 289 0.62 -18.50 0.15
N LYS A 290 -0.54 -18.98 -0.34
CA LYS A 290 -0.68 -19.48 -1.71
C LYS A 290 -0.45 -18.37 -2.73
N ALA A 291 -1.02 -17.20 -2.50
CA ALA A 291 -0.85 -16.06 -3.38
C ALA A 291 0.62 -15.59 -3.47
N ILE A 292 1.37 -15.64 -2.38
CA ILE A 292 2.81 -15.31 -2.37
C ILE A 292 3.62 -16.39 -3.08
N GLU A 293 3.28 -17.67 -2.91
CA GLU A 293 3.91 -18.77 -3.67
C GLU A 293 3.71 -18.57 -5.18
N GLU A 294 2.50 -18.21 -5.62
CA GLU A 294 2.18 -17.88 -7.02
C GLU A 294 3.00 -16.67 -7.51
N LEU A 295 3.16 -15.62 -6.69
CA LEU A 295 4.03 -14.48 -7.01
C LEU A 295 5.50 -14.89 -7.13
N ILE A 296 6.02 -15.69 -6.21
CA ILE A 296 7.39 -16.16 -6.27
C ILE A 296 7.62 -16.90 -7.61
N GLY A 297 6.77 -17.87 -7.95
CA GLY A 297 6.88 -18.60 -9.20
C GLY A 297 6.73 -17.73 -10.46
N ALA A 298 5.98 -16.64 -10.38
CA ALA A 298 5.81 -15.73 -11.51
C ALA A 298 7.04 -14.84 -11.76
N PHE A 299 7.85 -14.56 -10.75
CA PHE A 299 9.00 -13.65 -10.82
C PHE A 299 10.36 -14.39 -10.69
N GLU A 300 10.36 -15.70 -10.75
CA GLU A 300 11.55 -16.53 -10.96
C GLU A 300 11.94 -16.56 -12.42
#